data_47156c2464dcdf62e89e2bbc8974588c
#
_entry.id   47156c2464dcdf62e89e2bbc8974588c
#
_cell.length_a   1.000
_cell.length_b   1.000
_cell.length_c   1.000
_cell.angle_alpha   90.00
_cell.angle_beta   90.00
_cell.angle_gamma   90.00
#
_symmetry.space_group_name_H-M   'P 1'
#
loop_
_entity.id
_entity.type
_entity.pdbx_description
1 polymer ?
#
loop_
_entity_poly.entity_id
_entity_poly.type
_entity_poly.pdbx_seq_one_letter_code
_entity_poly.pdbx_strand_id
1 'polypeptide(L)'
;MPSENVHCIRNLDASPDVIWAGLKDFDLQWHPAVTECKLLRDETGALLRVFSDADGGNYVEQRTYISNSDRVMCYTCLSGIEGLTSYHARVEVTPDDKNGSIITWHADISAREDVCVGIVAGTQDILEAGLTGLAKYTPKRPTPNDLTKTVSPVYAGTISGNPTLSYLADEDTSGDTSTLILFLHGIGGNAENWRPQLAEFGANYRVAAWNMRGYGDSTLGFSQTQMEDYCDDILSFAKTFNCEKLVLVGLSMGSWIATSFAMRHSDKLSGLVLAGGCTGMSEAPPRERENFRVSREVPLSQGQKPADFAQAVVDVIMAPDATQEARDLMIQSMTAISVGAYRDALVCFCNPLETFDFTKITGPVMMVTGEFDPLAATEEIQRVSERIFDAGKNSRGISDVRYEVIPGAGHVCNLERPEYFNDLLNRFLHRLPNTARNYKPSRAEKQRIKRNRIIQAAHIEFC
;
A
#
# COMPACT_ATOMS: atom_id res chain seq x y z
N MET A 1 -15.31 33.82 -3.72
CA MET A 1 -13.86 34.06 -3.62
C MET A 1 -13.28 33.84 -5.00
N PRO A 2 -12.38 34.67 -5.48
CA PRO A 2 -11.75 34.45 -6.77
C PRO A 2 -10.95 33.14 -6.77
N SER A 3 -11.05 32.45 -7.90
CA SER A 3 -10.28 31.21 -8.17
C SER A 3 -9.51 31.44 -9.45
N GLU A 4 -8.22 31.18 -9.41
CA GLU A 4 -7.27 31.41 -10.49
C GLU A 4 -6.39 30.15 -10.70
N ASN A 5 -5.85 30.06 -11.93
CA ASN A 5 -5.00 28.94 -12.32
C ASN A 5 -3.60 29.43 -12.65
N VAL A 6 -2.60 28.74 -12.17
CA VAL A 6 -1.20 28.89 -12.61
C VAL A 6 -0.81 27.65 -13.43
N HIS A 7 -0.17 27.89 -14.58
CA HIS A 7 0.22 26.82 -15.48
C HIS A 7 1.62 27.06 -16.04
N CYS A 8 2.58 26.21 -15.70
CA CYS A 8 3.96 26.25 -16.16
C CYS A 8 4.29 25.01 -16.98
N ILE A 9 4.85 25.18 -18.17
CA ILE A 9 5.32 24.07 -19.01
C ILE A 9 6.79 24.34 -19.38
N ARG A 10 7.62 23.29 -19.31
CA ARG A 10 9.03 23.40 -19.73
C ARG A 10 9.53 22.10 -20.33
N ASN A 11 10.28 22.22 -21.42
CA ASN A 11 11.05 21.12 -21.99
C ASN A 11 12.44 21.08 -21.35
N LEU A 12 12.90 19.91 -20.96
CA LEU A 12 14.22 19.68 -20.39
C LEU A 12 14.94 18.57 -21.17
N ASP A 13 16.25 18.69 -21.32
CA ASP A 13 17.07 17.73 -22.04
C ASP A 13 17.26 16.39 -21.28
N ALA A 14 16.97 16.37 -19.97
CA ALA A 14 17.06 15.16 -19.17
C ALA A 14 15.85 14.23 -19.40
N SER A 15 16.09 12.90 -19.33
CA SER A 15 15.02 11.91 -19.50
C SER A 15 13.94 12.02 -18.41
N PRO A 16 12.71 11.55 -18.69
CA PRO A 16 11.62 11.58 -17.72
C PRO A 16 11.96 10.92 -16.38
N ASP A 17 12.74 9.83 -16.40
CA ASP A 17 13.12 9.11 -15.18
C ASP A 17 14.09 9.91 -14.30
N VAL A 18 15.00 10.65 -14.92
CA VAL A 18 15.92 11.53 -14.21
C VAL A 18 15.17 12.67 -13.53
N ILE A 19 14.26 13.32 -14.24
CA ILE A 19 13.44 14.41 -13.70
C ILE A 19 12.50 13.89 -12.61
N TRP A 20 11.87 12.74 -12.86
CA TRP A 20 10.96 12.14 -11.89
C TRP A 20 11.68 11.72 -10.60
N ALA A 21 12.91 11.25 -10.69
CA ALA A 21 13.73 10.94 -9.51
C ALA A 21 13.93 12.16 -8.58
N GLY A 22 13.93 13.38 -9.12
CA GLY A 22 13.99 14.60 -8.30
C GLY A 22 12.65 14.96 -7.66
N LEU A 23 11.55 14.60 -8.29
CA LEU A 23 10.20 14.99 -7.85
C LEU A 23 9.56 13.99 -6.90
N LYS A 24 9.70 12.67 -7.17
CA LYS A 24 8.92 11.60 -6.55
C LYS A 24 9.07 11.52 -5.02
N ASP A 25 10.23 11.86 -4.49
CA ASP A 25 10.51 11.80 -3.06
C ASP A 25 9.83 12.93 -2.28
N PHE A 26 9.21 13.89 -3.00
CA PHE A 26 8.47 15.01 -2.43
C PHE A 26 9.32 15.94 -1.56
N ASP A 27 10.64 15.80 -1.58
CA ASP A 27 11.55 16.78 -1.01
C ASP A 27 11.80 17.92 -2.02
N LEU A 28 12.34 19.02 -1.56
CA LEU A 28 12.63 20.19 -2.40
C LEU A 28 14.13 20.53 -2.40
N GLN A 29 15.00 19.56 -2.14
CA GLN A 29 16.47 19.78 -2.05
C GLN A 29 17.07 20.35 -3.34
N TRP A 30 16.43 20.14 -4.47
CA TRP A 30 16.80 20.67 -5.78
C TRP A 30 16.22 22.07 -6.07
N HIS A 31 15.27 22.54 -5.27
CA HIS A 31 14.53 23.80 -5.52
C HIS A 31 15.33 25.01 -5.05
N PRO A 32 15.66 25.98 -5.94
CA PRO A 32 16.60 27.06 -5.60
C PRO A 32 16.08 28.05 -4.55
N ALA A 33 14.76 28.16 -4.41
CA ALA A 33 14.14 29.07 -3.42
C ALA A 33 13.94 28.42 -2.04
N VAL A 34 14.24 27.13 -1.87
CA VAL A 34 14.06 26.41 -0.62
C VAL A 34 15.37 26.28 0.13
N THR A 35 15.41 26.75 1.36
CA THR A 35 16.61 26.71 2.22
C THR A 35 16.64 25.47 3.12
N GLU A 36 15.51 25.00 3.57
CA GLU A 36 15.35 23.79 4.37
C GLU A 36 14.05 23.07 3.99
N CYS A 37 14.09 21.74 3.84
CA CYS A 37 12.92 20.92 3.61
C CYS A 37 12.98 19.66 4.47
N LYS A 38 11.91 19.36 5.19
CA LYS A 38 11.76 18.14 6.00
C LYS A 38 10.50 17.40 5.60
N LEU A 39 10.64 16.11 5.39
CA LEU A 39 9.51 15.22 5.18
C LEU A 39 9.00 14.69 6.52
N LEU A 40 7.70 14.68 6.68
CA LEU A 40 7.00 14.22 7.87
C LEU A 40 5.77 13.43 7.42
N ARG A 41 5.23 12.61 8.33
CA ARG A 41 3.89 12.06 8.15
C ARG A 41 2.98 12.61 9.23
N ASP A 42 1.74 12.92 8.85
CA ASP A 42 0.72 13.32 9.82
C ASP A 42 0.12 12.09 10.54
N GLU A 43 -0.84 12.33 11.42
CA GLU A 43 -1.52 11.27 12.17
C GLU A 43 -2.37 10.32 11.27
N THR A 44 -2.66 10.71 10.03
CA THR A 44 -3.33 9.86 9.02
C THR A 44 -2.33 9.08 8.15
N GLY A 45 -1.02 9.30 8.35
CA GLY A 45 0.06 8.73 7.55
C GLY A 45 0.32 9.47 6.23
N ALA A 46 -0.42 10.55 5.94
CA ALA A 46 -0.19 11.34 4.74
C ALA A 46 1.18 12.01 4.77
N LEU A 47 1.90 11.99 3.63
CA LEU A 47 3.22 12.58 3.53
C LEU A 47 3.12 14.10 3.45
N LEU A 48 3.76 14.76 4.40
CA LEU A 48 3.90 16.21 4.46
C LEU A 48 5.33 16.61 4.13
N ARG A 49 5.49 17.75 3.44
CA ARG A 49 6.76 18.48 3.43
C ARG A 49 6.59 19.81 4.18
N VAL A 50 7.54 20.08 5.05
CA VAL A 50 7.65 21.34 5.78
C VAL A 50 8.93 21.99 5.28
N PHE A 51 8.82 23.16 4.69
CA PHE A 51 9.99 23.83 4.11
C PHE A 51 9.99 25.33 4.41
N SER A 52 11.18 25.92 4.30
CA SER A 52 11.40 27.35 4.49
C SER A 52 12.04 27.94 3.24
N ASP A 53 11.70 29.18 2.92
CA ASP A 53 12.36 29.96 1.89
C ASP A 53 13.47 30.88 2.45
N ALA A 54 14.13 31.61 1.57
CA ALA A 54 15.22 32.52 1.94
C ALA A 54 14.74 33.76 2.71
N ASP A 55 13.46 34.11 2.60
CA ASP A 55 12.83 35.25 3.27
C ASP A 55 12.26 34.90 4.66
N GLY A 56 12.41 33.62 5.07
CA GLY A 56 11.96 33.13 6.36
C GLY A 56 10.50 32.67 6.37
N GLY A 57 9.86 32.57 5.24
CA GLY A 57 8.55 31.91 5.07
C GLY A 57 8.62 30.44 5.44
N ASN A 58 7.58 29.92 6.10
CA ASN A 58 7.49 28.51 6.47
C ASN A 58 6.18 27.94 5.91
N TYR A 59 6.29 26.88 5.16
CA TYR A 59 5.20 26.27 4.42
C TYR A 59 5.01 24.82 4.79
N VAL A 60 3.75 24.38 4.78
CA VAL A 60 3.40 22.97 4.95
C VAL A 60 2.55 22.53 3.78
N GLU A 61 3.02 21.53 3.07
CA GLU A 61 2.28 20.93 1.97
C GLU A 61 2.09 19.44 2.19
N GLN A 62 0.97 18.91 1.70
CA GLN A 62 0.60 17.50 1.80
C GLN A 62 0.54 16.89 0.41
N ARG A 63 1.25 15.80 0.21
CA ARG A 63 1.09 14.99 -1.01
C ARG A 63 -0.26 14.28 -0.95
N THR A 64 -1.11 14.56 -1.95
CA THR A 64 -2.46 13.99 -2.05
C THR A 64 -2.51 12.81 -3.01
N TYR A 65 -1.59 12.75 -3.99
CA TYR A 65 -1.51 11.66 -4.97
C TYR A 65 -0.09 11.52 -5.50
N ILE A 66 0.30 10.29 -5.87
CA ILE A 66 1.51 10.00 -6.66
C ILE A 66 1.27 8.78 -7.54
N SER A 67 1.68 8.87 -8.80
CA SER A 67 1.82 7.75 -9.73
C SER A 67 3.23 7.77 -10.30
N ASN A 68 4.02 6.73 -9.99
CA ASN A 68 5.38 6.62 -10.52
C ASN A 68 5.39 6.17 -11.98
N SER A 69 4.43 5.34 -12.41
CA SER A 69 4.28 4.92 -13.80
C SER A 69 3.94 6.07 -14.72
N ASP A 70 2.99 6.91 -14.31
CA ASP A 70 2.53 8.07 -15.11
C ASP A 70 3.39 9.30 -14.86
N ARG A 71 4.28 9.24 -13.86
CA ARG A 71 5.11 10.36 -13.39
C ARG A 71 4.27 11.59 -13.07
N VAL A 72 3.23 11.36 -12.25
CA VAL A 72 2.28 12.38 -11.80
C VAL A 72 2.30 12.47 -10.29
N MET A 73 2.32 13.69 -9.76
CA MET A 73 2.15 13.96 -8.34
C MET A 73 1.19 15.12 -8.13
N CYS A 74 0.28 14.96 -7.13
CA CYS A 74 -0.57 16.05 -6.68
C CYS A 74 -0.30 16.36 -5.22
N TYR A 75 -0.47 17.64 -4.84
CA TYR A 75 -0.30 18.08 -3.46
C TYR A 75 -1.14 19.33 -3.18
N THR A 76 -1.35 19.61 -1.91
CA THR A 76 -2.08 20.78 -1.43
C THR A 76 -1.25 21.54 -0.40
N CYS A 77 -1.39 22.87 -0.35
CA CYS A 77 -0.80 23.71 0.68
C CYS A 77 -1.74 23.77 1.88
N LEU A 78 -1.25 23.38 3.04
CA LEU A 78 -2.01 23.37 4.30
C LEU A 78 -1.80 24.64 5.12
N SER A 79 -0.63 25.28 5.02
CA SER A 79 -0.32 26.51 5.77
C SER A 79 0.93 27.19 5.20
N GLY A 80 1.11 28.46 5.58
CA GLY A 80 2.26 29.29 5.21
C GLY A 80 1.92 30.43 4.26
N ILE A 81 0.75 30.45 3.64
CA ILE A 81 0.30 31.52 2.74
C ILE A 81 -0.91 32.22 3.35
N GLU A 82 -0.72 33.45 3.76
CA GLU A 82 -1.80 34.24 4.38
C GLU A 82 -2.90 34.57 3.36
N GLY A 83 -4.15 34.32 3.74
CA GLY A 83 -5.31 34.58 2.91
C GLY A 83 -5.60 33.52 1.84
N LEU A 84 -4.79 32.47 1.76
CA LEU A 84 -5.08 31.29 0.95
C LEU A 84 -6.27 30.53 1.54
N THR A 85 -7.21 30.12 0.69
CA THR A 85 -8.38 29.33 1.10
C THR A 85 -8.35 27.90 0.52
N SER A 86 -7.79 27.73 -0.67
CA SER A 86 -7.46 26.42 -1.22
C SER A 86 -6.28 26.50 -2.19
N TYR A 87 -5.51 25.43 -2.27
CA TYR A 87 -4.40 25.27 -3.19
C TYR A 87 -4.27 23.80 -3.56
N HIS A 88 -4.39 23.48 -4.84
CA HIS A 88 -4.20 22.14 -5.36
C HIS A 88 -3.23 22.20 -6.53
N ALA A 89 -2.10 21.56 -6.40
CA ALA A 89 -1.12 21.49 -7.45
C ALA A 89 -0.98 20.06 -8.02
N ARG A 90 -0.69 20.01 -9.32
CA ARG A 90 -0.36 18.80 -10.07
C ARG A 90 0.91 19.04 -10.88
N VAL A 91 1.86 18.15 -10.77
CA VAL A 91 3.04 18.07 -11.63
C VAL A 91 3.04 16.75 -12.37
N GLU A 92 3.37 16.83 -13.67
CA GLU A 92 3.43 15.68 -14.57
C GLU A 92 4.69 15.75 -15.43
N VAL A 93 5.33 14.59 -15.66
CA VAL A 93 6.55 14.48 -16.47
C VAL A 93 6.31 13.49 -17.59
N THR A 94 6.31 13.97 -18.82
CA THR A 94 6.13 13.13 -20.02
C THR A 94 7.39 13.15 -20.89
N PRO A 95 7.64 12.11 -21.71
CA PRO A 95 8.73 12.13 -22.68
C PRO A 95 8.46 13.16 -23.79
N ASP A 96 9.51 13.79 -24.29
CA ASP A 96 9.47 14.53 -25.53
C ASP A 96 9.95 13.69 -26.72
N ASP A 97 9.84 14.25 -27.94
CA ASP A 97 10.26 13.57 -29.19
C ASP A 97 11.78 13.42 -29.33
N LYS A 98 12.59 13.96 -28.41
CA LYS A 98 14.06 14.02 -28.46
C LYS A 98 14.77 13.25 -27.34
N ASN A 99 14.07 12.36 -26.65
CA ASN A 99 14.51 11.67 -25.42
C ASN A 99 14.72 12.59 -24.19
N GLY A 100 14.20 13.81 -24.23
CA GLY A 100 14.07 14.71 -23.10
C GLY A 100 12.74 14.57 -22.40
N SER A 101 12.36 15.56 -21.61
CA SER A 101 11.12 15.60 -20.83
C SER A 101 10.34 16.87 -21.07
N ILE A 102 9.01 16.75 -21.04
CA ILE A 102 8.07 17.87 -20.88
C ILE A 102 7.56 17.82 -19.45
N ILE A 103 7.75 18.88 -18.67
CA ILE A 103 7.16 19.03 -17.36
C ILE A 103 5.97 19.97 -17.48
N THR A 104 4.83 19.52 -17.00
CA THR A 104 3.62 20.33 -16.84
C THR A 104 3.34 20.51 -15.37
N TRP A 105 3.32 21.74 -14.89
CA TRP A 105 3.02 22.05 -13.50
C TRP A 105 1.82 22.99 -13.44
N HIS A 106 0.77 22.55 -12.78
CA HIS A 106 -0.50 23.25 -12.67
C HIS A 106 -0.85 23.48 -11.19
N ALA A 107 -1.42 24.65 -10.86
CA ALA A 107 -1.95 24.92 -9.54
C ALA A 107 -3.29 25.68 -9.63
N ASP A 108 -4.31 25.13 -8.96
CA ASP A 108 -5.60 25.79 -8.73
C ASP A 108 -5.56 26.50 -7.38
N ILE A 109 -5.83 27.79 -7.39
CA ILE A 109 -5.68 28.68 -6.22
C ILE A 109 -7.00 29.38 -5.95
N SER A 110 -7.47 29.33 -4.71
CA SER A 110 -8.52 30.22 -4.22
C SER A 110 -8.00 30.99 -3.01
N ALA A 111 -8.23 32.28 -2.96
CA ALA A 111 -7.74 33.18 -1.92
C ALA A 111 -8.69 34.31 -1.65
N ARG A 112 -8.45 35.07 -0.58
CA ARG A 112 -9.13 36.36 -0.36
C ARG A 112 -8.81 37.31 -1.51
N GLU A 113 -9.77 38.13 -1.87
CA GLU A 113 -9.72 39.06 -3.04
C GLU A 113 -8.54 40.03 -2.96
N ASP A 114 -8.24 40.53 -1.75
CA ASP A 114 -7.18 41.50 -1.49
C ASP A 114 -5.75 40.97 -1.70
N VAL A 115 -5.55 39.65 -1.63
CA VAL A 115 -4.23 38.99 -1.74
C VAL A 115 -4.12 38.01 -2.91
N CYS A 116 -5.22 37.70 -3.59
CA CYS A 116 -5.27 36.64 -4.61
C CYS A 116 -4.25 36.90 -5.75
N VAL A 117 -4.18 38.11 -6.29
CA VAL A 117 -3.25 38.46 -7.36
C VAL A 117 -1.78 38.25 -6.94
N GLY A 118 -1.44 38.63 -5.69
CA GLY A 118 -0.09 38.42 -5.15
C GLY A 118 0.26 36.95 -4.96
N ILE A 119 -0.70 36.16 -4.47
CA ILE A 119 -0.49 34.69 -4.28
C ILE A 119 -0.31 34.02 -5.64
N VAL A 120 -1.10 34.36 -6.65
CA VAL A 120 -0.98 33.80 -8.00
C VAL A 120 0.38 34.13 -8.61
N ALA A 121 0.83 35.40 -8.52
CA ALA A 121 2.14 35.81 -9.02
C ALA A 121 3.29 35.09 -8.29
N GLY A 122 3.25 35.05 -6.95
CA GLY A 122 4.25 34.33 -6.15
C GLY A 122 4.27 32.83 -6.45
N THR A 123 3.11 32.21 -6.69
CA THR A 123 3.04 30.79 -7.11
C THR A 123 3.69 30.60 -8.48
N GLN A 124 3.42 31.47 -9.45
CA GLN A 124 4.07 31.41 -10.77
C GLN A 124 5.59 31.46 -10.64
N ASP A 125 6.13 32.41 -9.87
CA ASP A 125 7.56 32.58 -9.66
C ASP A 125 8.19 31.36 -9.00
N ILE A 126 7.56 30.76 -8.00
CA ILE A 126 8.04 29.55 -7.32
C ILE A 126 8.05 28.34 -8.27
N LEU A 127 6.99 28.11 -9.03
CA LEU A 127 6.95 26.98 -9.97
C LEU A 127 8.00 27.15 -11.07
N GLU A 128 8.22 28.36 -11.58
CA GLU A 128 9.27 28.63 -12.58
C GLU A 128 10.69 28.47 -12.02
N ALA A 129 10.93 28.91 -10.78
CA ALA A 129 12.17 28.64 -10.08
C ALA A 129 12.41 27.15 -9.91
N GLY A 130 11.35 26.39 -9.55
CA GLY A 130 11.38 24.93 -9.44
C GLY A 130 11.78 24.28 -10.76
N LEU A 131 11.15 24.65 -11.87
CA LEU A 131 11.49 24.14 -13.20
C LEU A 131 12.97 24.45 -13.59
N THR A 132 13.47 25.59 -13.14
CA THR A 132 14.87 25.98 -13.35
C THR A 132 15.83 25.14 -12.51
N GLY A 133 15.43 24.76 -11.29
CA GLY A 133 16.17 23.85 -10.42
C GLY A 133 16.22 22.44 -10.99
N LEU A 134 15.08 21.92 -11.46
CA LEU A 134 14.99 20.61 -12.09
C LEU A 134 15.83 20.50 -13.37
N ALA A 135 15.96 21.56 -14.15
CA ALA A 135 16.82 21.59 -15.34
C ALA A 135 18.31 21.37 -15.01
N LYS A 136 18.72 21.66 -13.78
CA LYS A 136 20.10 21.49 -13.28
C LYS A 136 20.25 20.27 -12.38
N TYR A 137 19.15 19.57 -12.12
CA TYR A 137 19.15 18.44 -11.23
C TYR A 137 19.90 17.27 -11.85
N THR A 138 20.96 16.86 -11.17
CA THR A 138 21.62 15.59 -11.42
C THR A 138 21.29 14.67 -10.26
N PRO A 139 20.69 13.49 -10.53
CA PRO A 139 20.45 12.52 -9.47
C PRO A 139 21.78 12.29 -8.73
N LYS A 140 21.78 12.51 -7.42
CA LYS A 140 22.89 12.01 -6.60
C LYS A 140 22.98 10.52 -6.88
N ARG A 141 24.09 10.01 -7.42
CA ARG A 141 24.34 8.58 -7.36
C ARG A 141 24.18 8.19 -5.90
N PRO A 142 23.34 7.18 -5.58
CA PRO A 142 23.26 6.70 -4.22
C PRO A 142 24.69 6.39 -3.80
N THR A 143 25.21 7.14 -2.82
CA THR A 143 26.45 6.74 -2.17
C THR A 143 26.18 5.42 -1.46
N PRO A 144 27.17 4.55 -1.26
CA PRO A 144 27.00 3.33 -0.47
C PRO A 144 26.33 3.58 0.90
N ASN A 145 26.41 4.82 1.43
CA ASN A 145 25.73 5.23 2.66
C ASN A 145 24.26 5.69 2.47
N ASP A 146 23.84 6.12 1.28
CA ASP A 146 22.44 6.46 0.98
C ASP A 146 21.61 5.17 0.69
N LEU A 147 22.29 4.06 0.41
CA LEU A 147 21.72 2.71 0.41
C LEU A 147 21.47 2.17 1.82
N THR A 148 21.92 2.90 2.85
CA THR A 148 21.55 2.68 4.24
C THR A 148 20.30 3.47 4.69
N LYS A 149 19.20 3.51 3.95
CA LYS A 149 17.98 2.99 4.58
C LYS A 149 18.40 1.58 4.95
N THR A 150 18.61 1.31 6.21
CA THR A 150 18.76 -0.05 6.69
C THR A 150 17.49 -0.76 6.24
N VAL A 151 17.57 -1.40 5.06
CA VAL A 151 16.63 -2.44 4.70
C VAL A 151 16.83 -3.43 5.82
N SER A 152 15.88 -3.51 6.73
CA SER A 152 15.95 -4.48 7.81
C SER A 152 16.20 -5.81 7.14
N PRO A 153 17.30 -6.52 7.45
CA PRO A 153 17.63 -7.72 6.74
C PRO A 153 16.49 -8.70 6.96
N VAL A 154 15.89 -9.14 5.86
CA VAL A 154 14.81 -10.13 5.87
C VAL A 154 15.43 -11.49 6.04
N TYR A 155 15.05 -12.22 7.07
CA TYR A 155 15.48 -13.60 7.32
C TYR A 155 14.36 -14.60 7.05
N ALA A 156 14.73 -15.83 6.68
CA ALA A 156 13.82 -16.95 6.58
C ALA A 156 13.75 -17.69 7.92
N GLY A 157 12.53 -17.99 8.36
CA GLY A 157 12.29 -18.72 9.58
C GLY A 157 11.28 -19.86 9.40
N THR A 158 11.18 -20.73 10.41
CA THR A 158 10.20 -21.81 10.43
C THR A 158 9.51 -21.92 11.79
N ILE A 159 8.24 -22.26 11.77
CA ILE A 159 7.45 -22.67 12.94
C ILE A 159 7.35 -24.19 12.89
N SER A 160 7.95 -24.86 13.88
CA SER A 160 7.91 -26.33 13.97
C SER A 160 6.51 -26.80 14.35
N GLY A 161 6.04 -27.83 13.68
CA GLY A 161 4.72 -28.42 13.91
C GLY A 161 4.32 -29.38 12.79
N ASN A 162 3.05 -29.70 12.75
CA ASN A 162 2.43 -30.40 11.63
C ASN A 162 1.19 -29.63 11.17
N PRO A 163 1.32 -28.84 10.10
CA PRO A 163 2.51 -28.69 9.25
C PRO A 163 3.64 -27.87 9.91
N THR A 164 4.86 -27.99 9.39
CA THR A 164 5.90 -26.99 9.58
C THR A 164 5.55 -25.79 8.68
N LEU A 165 5.61 -24.58 9.21
CA LEU A 165 5.33 -23.35 8.45
C LEU A 165 6.61 -22.55 8.26
N SER A 166 6.92 -22.18 7.04
CA SER A 166 8.03 -21.28 6.72
C SER A 166 7.54 -19.86 6.50
N TYR A 167 8.43 -18.90 6.69
CA TYR A 167 8.10 -17.48 6.54
C TYR A 167 9.34 -16.63 6.25
N LEU A 168 9.10 -15.42 5.80
CA LEU A 168 10.08 -14.32 5.79
C LEU A 168 9.69 -13.30 6.84
N ALA A 169 10.66 -12.75 7.58
CA ALA A 169 10.44 -11.71 8.57
C ALA A 169 11.62 -10.73 8.63
N ASP A 170 11.47 -9.61 9.29
CA ASP A 170 12.58 -8.71 9.57
C ASP A 170 13.46 -9.26 10.71
N GLU A 171 14.77 -8.98 10.69
CA GLU A 171 15.72 -9.50 11.69
C GLU A 171 15.56 -8.90 13.09
N ASP A 172 15.04 -7.67 13.18
CA ASP A 172 14.94 -7.00 14.46
C ASP A 172 13.70 -7.44 15.25
N THR A 173 13.83 -8.52 15.99
CA THR A 173 12.83 -9.02 16.93
C THR A 173 12.83 -8.30 18.28
N SER A 174 13.74 -7.32 18.51
CA SER A 174 13.92 -6.61 19.78
C SER A 174 12.87 -5.52 20.04
N GLY A 175 12.03 -5.20 19.06
CA GLY A 175 10.97 -4.19 19.19
C GLY A 175 9.86 -4.65 20.13
N ASP A 176 9.54 -3.81 21.12
CA ASP A 176 8.49 -4.01 22.11
C ASP A 176 7.09 -3.71 21.54
N THR A 177 6.74 -4.34 20.40
CA THR A 177 5.38 -4.23 19.85
C THR A 177 4.59 -5.49 20.15
N SER A 178 3.44 -5.32 20.78
CA SER A 178 2.46 -6.39 21.00
C SER A 178 1.73 -6.79 19.71
N THR A 179 2.01 -6.16 18.58
CA THR A 179 1.31 -6.34 17.30
C THR A 179 2.27 -6.82 16.21
N LEU A 180 1.88 -7.88 15.49
CA LEU A 180 2.54 -8.37 14.28
C LEU A 180 1.71 -8.00 13.04
N ILE A 181 2.35 -7.44 12.01
CA ILE A 181 1.78 -7.33 10.66
C ILE A 181 2.13 -8.61 9.92
N LEU A 182 1.12 -9.41 9.59
CA LEU A 182 1.29 -10.68 8.89
C LEU A 182 0.72 -10.59 7.47
N PHE A 183 1.59 -10.79 6.49
CA PHE A 183 1.26 -10.79 5.07
C PHE A 183 0.90 -12.19 4.58
N LEU A 184 -0.25 -12.31 3.92
CA LEU A 184 -0.85 -13.57 3.45
C LEU A 184 -0.97 -13.54 1.93
N HIS A 185 -0.24 -14.41 1.24
CA HIS A 185 -0.23 -14.46 -0.23
C HIS A 185 -1.45 -15.16 -0.83
N GLY A 186 -1.70 -14.97 -2.13
CA GLY A 186 -2.73 -15.66 -2.90
C GLY A 186 -2.30 -17.07 -3.35
N ILE A 187 -3.22 -17.80 -4.00
CA ILE A 187 -3.02 -19.21 -4.42
C ILE A 187 -1.81 -19.45 -5.34
N GLY A 188 -1.37 -18.45 -6.08
CA GLY A 188 -0.19 -18.52 -6.97
C GLY A 188 1.08 -17.92 -6.38
N GLY A 189 1.02 -17.38 -5.15
CA GLY A 189 2.10 -16.63 -4.53
C GLY A 189 2.89 -17.41 -3.48
N ASN A 190 3.80 -16.70 -2.82
CA ASN A 190 4.53 -17.13 -1.62
C ASN A 190 5.02 -15.91 -0.83
N ALA A 191 5.78 -16.11 0.24
CA ALA A 191 6.30 -15.04 1.08
C ALA A 191 7.18 -14.02 0.32
N GLU A 192 7.87 -14.44 -0.76
CA GLU A 192 8.72 -13.57 -1.59
C GLU A 192 7.93 -12.43 -2.25
N ASN A 193 6.64 -12.65 -2.53
CA ASN A 193 5.77 -11.63 -3.12
C ASN A 193 5.52 -10.44 -2.19
N TRP A 194 5.92 -10.52 -0.93
CA TRP A 194 5.80 -9.46 0.06
C TRP A 194 7.13 -8.76 0.40
N ARG A 195 8.22 -9.06 -0.32
CA ARG A 195 9.53 -8.40 -0.08
C ARG A 195 9.48 -6.88 -0.12
N PRO A 196 8.77 -6.22 -1.04
CA PRO A 196 8.67 -4.77 -1.03
C PRO A 196 8.03 -4.23 0.27
N GLN A 197 7.05 -4.94 0.81
CA GLN A 197 6.38 -4.57 2.05
C GLN A 197 7.24 -4.87 3.28
N LEU A 198 7.91 -6.03 3.31
CA LEU A 198 8.85 -6.35 4.39
C LEU A 198 9.97 -5.31 4.48
N ALA A 199 10.54 -4.91 3.34
CA ALA A 199 11.60 -3.91 3.28
C ALA A 199 11.14 -2.51 3.75
N GLU A 200 9.92 -2.10 3.37
CA GLU A 200 9.39 -0.79 3.75
C GLU A 200 9.01 -0.71 5.22
N PHE A 201 8.37 -1.76 5.75
CA PHE A 201 7.75 -1.72 7.08
C PHE A 201 8.64 -2.31 8.18
N GLY A 202 9.61 -3.16 7.86
CA GLY A 202 10.45 -3.87 8.85
C GLY A 202 11.20 -2.97 9.81
N ALA A 203 11.64 -1.78 9.38
CA ALA A 203 12.35 -0.83 10.24
C ALA A 203 11.45 -0.23 11.36
N ASN A 204 10.13 -0.13 11.15
CA ASN A 204 9.21 0.56 12.05
C ASN A 204 8.15 -0.35 12.67
N TYR A 205 7.96 -1.54 12.13
CA TYR A 205 6.93 -2.49 12.54
C TYR A 205 7.52 -3.89 12.64
N ARG A 206 6.92 -4.74 13.46
CA ARG A 206 7.20 -6.15 13.42
C ARG A 206 6.40 -6.77 12.27
N VAL A 207 7.09 -7.32 11.27
CA VAL A 207 6.47 -7.82 10.05
C VAL A 207 6.91 -9.26 9.75
N ALA A 208 5.99 -10.03 9.21
CA ALA A 208 6.27 -11.34 8.64
C ALA A 208 5.39 -11.61 7.42
N ALA A 209 5.91 -12.35 6.46
CA ALA A 209 5.16 -12.89 5.34
C ALA A 209 5.20 -14.41 5.42
N TRP A 210 4.04 -15.04 5.47
CA TRP A 210 3.98 -16.50 5.59
C TRP A 210 4.14 -17.20 4.24
N ASN A 211 4.49 -18.47 4.28
CA ASN A 211 4.17 -19.42 3.22
C ASN A 211 3.01 -20.30 3.72
N MET A 212 1.89 -20.31 2.98
CA MET A 212 0.79 -21.24 3.27
C MET A 212 1.27 -22.68 3.34
N ARG A 213 0.48 -23.56 3.93
CA ARG A 213 0.71 -25.02 3.92
C ARG A 213 1.05 -25.50 2.52
N GLY A 214 2.17 -26.21 2.35
CA GLY A 214 2.68 -26.75 1.10
C GLY A 214 3.36 -25.73 0.17
N TYR A 215 3.47 -24.46 0.57
CA TYR A 215 4.14 -23.41 -0.20
C TYR A 215 5.52 -23.08 0.40
N GLY A 216 6.47 -22.67 -0.46
CA GLY A 216 7.86 -22.48 -0.03
C GLY A 216 8.38 -23.74 0.67
N ASP A 217 8.98 -23.54 1.85
CA ASP A 217 9.46 -24.64 2.71
C ASP A 217 8.41 -25.12 3.74
N SER A 218 7.16 -24.67 3.64
CA SER A 218 6.06 -25.15 4.47
C SER A 218 5.63 -26.55 4.01
N THR A 219 5.36 -27.45 4.97
CA THR A 219 4.82 -28.77 4.65
C THR A 219 3.28 -28.75 4.57
N LEU A 220 2.71 -29.70 3.85
CA LEU A 220 1.28 -29.99 3.94
C LEU A 220 0.97 -30.72 5.26
N GLY A 221 -0.25 -30.55 5.76
CA GLY A 221 -0.79 -31.39 6.84
C GLY A 221 -1.07 -32.82 6.38
N PHE A 222 -1.56 -33.65 7.30
CA PHE A 222 -1.90 -35.06 7.01
C PHE A 222 -3.25 -35.24 6.34
N SER A 223 -4.10 -34.21 6.35
CA SER A 223 -5.44 -34.22 5.76
C SER A 223 -5.61 -33.02 4.82
N GLN A 224 -6.67 -33.07 3.99
CA GLN A 224 -7.10 -31.94 3.18
C GLN A 224 -7.27 -30.70 4.06
N THR A 225 -6.57 -29.62 3.72
CA THR A 225 -6.64 -28.36 4.45
C THR A 225 -8.06 -27.80 4.48
N GLN A 226 -8.49 -27.35 5.63
CA GLN A 226 -9.72 -26.63 5.87
C GLN A 226 -9.45 -25.17 6.27
N MET A 227 -10.47 -24.31 6.31
CA MET A 227 -10.32 -22.91 6.71
C MET A 227 -9.80 -22.78 8.15
N GLU A 228 -10.26 -23.64 9.05
CA GLU A 228 -9.83 -23.69 10.45
C GLU A 228 -8.31 -23.93 10.57
N ASP A 229 -7.77 -24.78 9.70
CA ASP A 229 -6.34 -25.05 9.66
C ASP A 229 -5.52 -23.80 9.33
N TYR A 230 -5.97 -22.97 8.37
CA TYR A 230 -5.32 -21.69 8.08
C TYR A 230 -5.45 -20.70 9.24
N CYS A 231 -6.59 -20.70 9.94
CA CYS A 231 -6.77 -19.87 11.13
C CYS A 231 -5.81 -20.28 12.26
N ASP A 232 -5.63 -21.58 12.48
CA ASP A 232 -4.69 -22.13 13.48
C ASP A 232 -3.23 -21.82 13.11
N ASP A 233 -2.89 -21.83 11.81
CA ASP A 233 -1.59 -21.40 11.33
C ASP A 233 -1.33 -19.92 11.69
N ILE A 234 -2.29 -19.04 11.44
CA ILE A 234 -2.17 -17.61 11.82
C ILE A 234 -1.99 -17.44 13.33
N LEU A 235 -2.73 -18.21 14.15
CA LEU A 235 -2.55 -18.20 15.62
C LEU A 235 -1.16 -18.68 16.02
N SER A 236 -0.58 -19.63 15.29
CA SER A 236 0.77 -20.10 15.51
C SER A 236 1.83 -19.03 15.25
N PHE A 237 1.60 -18.14 14.27
CA PHE A 237 2.42 -16.93 14.07
C PHE A 237 2.31 -15.99 15.27
N ALA A 238 1.10 -15.66 15.72
CA ALA A 238 0.91 -14.80 16.89
C ALA A 238 1.65 -15.33 18.12
N LYS A 239 1.60 -16.64 18.35
CA LYS A 239 2.31 -17.31 19.44
C LYS A 239 3.84 -17.26 19.26
N THR A 240 4.34 -17.59 18.06
CA THR A 240 5.79 -17.64 17.78
C THR A 240 6.43 -16.26 17.90
N PHE A 241 5.75 -15.23 17.44
CA PHE A 241 6.21 -13.86 17.55
C PHE A 241 5.85 -13.20 18.90
N ASN A 242 5.23 -13.94 19.83
CA ASN A 242 4.77 -13.43 21.13
C ASN A 242 3.97 -12.13 21.00
N CYS A 243 2.99 -12.12 20.11
CA CYS A 243 2.16 -10.96 19.82
C CYS A 243 0.73 -11.18 20.33
N GLU A 244 0.16 -10.16 20.97
CA GLU A 244 -1.23 -10.18 21.43
C GLU A 244 -2.21 -9.85 20.32
N LYS A 245 -1.79 -9.02 19.37
CA LYS A 245 -2.59 -8.51 18.27
C LYS A 245 -1.92 -8.71 16.91
N LEU A 246 -2.73 -8.79 15.90
CA LEU A 246 -2.33 -8.93 14.51
C LEU A 246 -2.91 -7.79 13.66
N VAL A 247 -2.17 -7.36 12.67
CA VAL A 247 -2.71 -6.73 11.46
C VAL A 247 -2.54 -7.75 10.35
N LEU A 248 -3.64 -8.24 9.80
CA LEU A 248 -3.57 -9.15 8.65
C LEU A 248 -3.66 -8.35 7.36
N VAL A 249 -2.74 -8.63 6.45
CA VAL A 249 -2.69 -8.04 5.09
C VAL A 249 -2.74 -9.20 4.11
N GLY A 250 -3.91 -9.45 3.55
CA GLY A 250 -4.14 -10.55 2.62
C GLY A 250 -4.22 -10.08 1.17
N LEU A 251 -3.80 -10.93 0.25
CA LEU A 251 -4.00 -10.79 -1.19
C LEU A 251 -4.78 -11.99 -1.72
N SER A 252 -5.87 -11.77 -2.46
CA SER A 252 -6.62 -12.84 -3.14
C SER A 252 -7.08 -13.94 -2.16
N MET A 253 -6.65 -15.18 -2.31
CA MET A 253 -6.91 -16.25 -1.34
C MET A 253 -6.46 -15.87 0.08
N GLY A 254 -5.34 -15.15 0.22
CA GLY A 254 -4.91 -14.61 1.52
C GLY A 254 -5.91 -13.63 2.14
N SER A 255 -6.62 -12.84 1.33
CA SER A 255 -7.71 -11.98 1.79
C SER A 255 -8.93 -12.77 2.26
N TRP A 256 -9.28 -13.82 1.54
CA TRP A 256 -10.36 -14.74 1.93
C TRP A 256 -10.06 -15.41 3.29
N ILE A 257 -8.82 -15.89 3.47
CA ILE A 257 -8.35 -16.46 4.74
C ILE A 257 -8.39 -15.40 5.85
N ALA A 258 -7.88 -14.19 5.58
CA ALA A 258 -7.88 -13.09 6.55
C ALA A 258 -9.30 -12.68 6.98
N THR A 259 -10.26 -12.65 6.04
CA THR A 259 -11.67 -12.37 6.33
C THR A 259 -12.28 -13.45 7.22
N SER A 260 -12.02 -14.73 6.91
CA SER A 260 -12.51 -15.86 7.70
C SER A 260 -11.90 -15.88 9.10
N PHE A 261 -10.60 -15.56 9.21
CA PHE A 261 -9.95 -15.38 10.52
C PHE A 261 -10.59 -14.22 11.31
N ALA A 262 -10.85 -13.09 10.66
CA ALA A 262 -11.45 -11.93 11.31
C ALA A 262 -12.82 -12.21 11.89
N MET A 263 -13.63 -13.04 11.23
CA MET A 263 -14.94 -13.46 11.75
C MET A 263 -14.85 -14.40 12.97
N ARG A 264 -13.75 -15.16 13.10
CA ARG A 264 -13.54 -16.13 14.18
C ARG A 264 -12.78 -15.53 15.37
N HIS A 265 -11.83 -14.64 15.08
CA HIS A 265 -10.83 -14.14 16.02
C HIS A 265 -10.67 -12.61 15.94
N SER A 266 -11.78 -11.87 15.80
CA SER A 266 -11.75 -10.41 15.69
C SER A 266 -11.07 -9.75 16.90
N ASP A 267 -11.16 -10.37 18.07
CA ASP A 267 -10.47 -9.94 19.29
C ASP A 267 -8.94 -9.96 19.17
N LYS A 268 -8.38 -10.74 18.24
CA LYS A 268 -6.93 -10.79 17.97
C LYS A 268 -6.46 -9.73 16.99
N LEU A 269 -7.37 -9.02 16.31
CA LEU A 269 -7.00 -8.05 15.27
C LEU A 269 -6.93 -6.62 15.81
N SER A 270 -5.90 -5.89 15.35
CA SER A 270 -5.84 -4.43 15.39
C SER A 270 -6.32 -3.81 14.09
N GLY A 271 -6.20 -4.52 12.97
CA GLY A 271 -6.64 -4.07 11.65
C GLY A 271 -6.62 -5.18 10.61
N LEU A 272 -7.36 -4.96 9.54
CA LEU A 272 -7.54 -5.93 8.45
C LEU A 272 -7.39 -5.23 7.10
N VAL A 273 -6.47 -5.72 6.25
CA VAL A 273 -6.27 -5.23 4.87
C VAL A 273 -6.55 -6.38 3.91
N LEU A 274 -7.48 -6.15 2.99
CA LEU A 274 -8.00 -7.15 2.06
C LEU A 274 -7.77 -6.66 0.63
N ALA A 275 -6.79 -7.23 -0.05
CA ALA A 275 -6.43 -6.88 -1.42
C ALA A 275 -6.90 -7.96 -2.41
N GLY A 276 -7.45 -7.55 -3.55
CA GLY A 276 -7.86 -8.44 -4.63
C GLY A 276 -8.95 -9.44 -4.23
N GLY A 277 -9.96 -9.00 -3.46
CA GLY A 277 -11.09 -9.82 -3.03
C GLY A 277 -11.11 -10.09 -1.52
N CYS A 278 -12.15 -10.75 -1.04
CA CYS A 278 -12.25 -11.16 0.38
C CYS A 278 -13.21 -12.33 0.63
N THR A 279 -14.15 -12.61 -0.28
CA THR A 279 -15.12 -13.73 -0.12
C THR A 279 -14.69 -14.98 -0.90
N GLY A 280 -13.61 -14.90 -1.66
CA GLY A 280 -13.11 -16.00 -2.48
C GLY A 280 -14.17 -16.55 -3.41
N MET A 281 -14.20 -17.88 -3.55
CA MET A 281 -15.22 -18.57 -4.34
C MET A 281 -16.50 -18.90 -3.55
N SER A 282 -16.57 -18.52 -2.27
CA SER A 282 -17.69 -18.94 -1.40
C SER A 282 -19.03 -18.31 -1.80
N GLU A 283 -19.02 -17.07 -2.28
CA GLU A 283 -20.23 -16.37 -2.75
C GLU A 283 -20.43 -16.48 -4.26
N ALA A 284 -19.48 -17.08 -5.00
CA ALA A 284 -19.63 -17.30 -6.43
C ALA A 284 -20.76 -18.30 -6.73
N PRO A 285 -21.51 -18.11 -7.84
CA PRO A 285 -22.49 -19.09 -8.29
C PRO A 285 -21.89 -20.50 -8.44
N PRO A 286 -22.64 -21.58 -8.14
CA PRO A 286 -22.11 -22.95 -8.18
C PRO A 286 -21.42 -23.32 -9.52
N ARG A 287 -21.96 -22.83 -10.64
CA ARG A 287 -21.40 -23.09 -11.98
C ARG A 287 -20.06 -22.36 -12.17
N GLU A 288 -19.95 -21.15 -11.71
CA GLU A 288 -18.73 -20.37 -11.80
C GLU A 288 -17.62 -20.99 -10.94
N ARG A 289 -17.93 -21.35 -9.70
CA ARG A 289 -17.01 -22.03 -8.79
C ARG A 289 -16.53 -23.38 -9.35
N GLU A 290 -17.43 -24.18 -9.93
CA GLU A 290 -17.05 -25.45 -10.58
C GLU A 290 -16.18 -25.19 -11.83
N ASN A 291 -16.50 -24.20 -12.66
CA ASN A 291 -15.67 -23.80 -13.79
C ASN A 291 -14.28 -23.37 -13.34
N PHE A 292 -14.20 -22.58 -12.26
CA PHE A 292 -12.93 -22.15 -11.69
C PHE A 292 -12.08 -23.36 -11.24
N ARG A 293 -12.69 -24.32 -10.54
CA ARG A 293 -12.04 -25.54 -10.09
C ARG A 293 -11.59 -26.41 -11.25
N VAL A 294 -12.49 -26.71 -12.18
CA VAL A 294 -12.24 -27.63 -13.32
C VAL A 294 -11.19 -27.07 -14.24
N SER A 295 -11.20 -25.77 -14.55
CA SER A 295 -10.23 -25.14 -15.44
C SER A 295 -8.78 -25.26 -14.95
N ARG A 296 -8.59 -25.48 -13.65
CA ARG A 296 -7.28 -25.69 -13.01
C ARG A 296 -6.97 -27.15 -12.76
N GLU A 297 -7.96 -27.94 -12.37
CA GLU A 297 -7.78 -29.36 -12.07
C GLU A 297 -7.53 -30.19 -13.33
N VAL A 298 -8.19 -29.88 -14.45
CA VAL A 298 -8.03 -30.66 -15.70
C VAL A 298 -6.58 -30.65 -16.20
N PRO A 299 -5.90 -29.50 -16.34
CA PRO A 299 -4.48 -29.49 -16.71
C PRO A 299 -3.61 -30.29 -15.73
N LEU A 300 -3.85 -30.18 -14.42
CA LEU A 300 -3.09 -30.90 -13.41
C LEU A 300 -3.30 -32.42 -13.50
N SER A 301 -4.53 -32.88 -13.77
CA SER A 301 -4.84 -34.30 -13.95
C SER A 301 -4.28 -34.88 -15.24
N GLN A 302 -3.99 -34.03 -16.22
CA GLN A 302 -3.29 -34.38 -17.47
C GLN A 302 -1.77 -34.33 -17.35
N GLY A 303 -1.22 -34.13 -16.13
CA GLY A 303 0.21 -34.16 -15.85
C GLY A 303 0.90 -32.79 -15.92
N GLN A 304 0.18 -31.72 -16.19
CA GLN A 304 0.75 -30.36 -16.10
C GLN A 304 1.02 -29.98 -14.64
N LYS A 305 1.96 -29.06 -14.46
CA LYS A 305 2.34 -28.49 -13.16
C LYS A 305 2.00 -26.99 -13.15
N PRO A 306 1.91 -26.34 -12.01
CA PRO A 306 1.74 -24.87 -11.93
C PRO A 306 2.77 -24.11 -12.77
N ALA A 307 4.00 -24.62 -12.88
CA ALA A 307 5.05 -24.08 -13.75
C ALA A 307 4.64 -24.00 -15.25
N ASP A 308 3.84 -24.94 -15.73
CA ASP A 308 3.52 -25.06 -17.16
C ASP A 308 2.50 -24.01 -17.62
N PHE A 309 1.74 -23.44 -16.68
CA PHE A 309 0.73 -22.41 -16.97
C PHE A 309 0.97 -21.08 -16.22
N ALA A 310 2.09 -20.96 -15.50
CA ALA A 310 2.42 -19.76 -14.72
C ALA A 310 2.41 -18.48 -15.56
N GLN A 311 3.06 -18.50 -16.74
CA GLN A 311 3.10 -17.36 -17.66
C GLN A 311 1.71 -16.94 -18.10
N ALA A 312 0.86 -17.88 -18.52
CA ALA A 312 -0.49 -17.58 -18.97
C ALA A 312 -1.37 -16.99 -17.87
N VAL A 313 -1.18 -17.44 -16.63
CA VAL A 313 -1.90 -16.86 -15.48
C VAL A 313 -1.42 -15.43 -15.22
N VAL A 314 -0.12 -15.20 -15.20
CA VAL A 314 0.47 -13.87 -14.94
C VAL A 314 0.03 -12.86 -16.02
N ASP A 315 -0.02 -13.28 -17.29
CA ASP A 315 -0.47 -12.42 -18.40
C ASP A 315 -1.95 -12.01 -18.28
N VAL A 316 -2.76 -12.81 -17.58
CA VAL A 316 -4.17 -12.52 -17.35
C VAL A 316 -4.37 -11.64 -16.12
N ILE A 317 -3.65 -11.91 -15.02
CA ILE A 317 -3.96 -11.28 -13.72
C ILE A 317 -3.22 -9.97 -13.47
N MET A 318 -2.11 -9.73 -14.14
CA MET A 318 -1.33 -8.50 -13.97
C MET A 318 -1.67 -7.47 -15.05
N ALA A 319 -1.57 -6.20 -14.69
CA ALA A 319 -1.80 -5.09 -15.63
C ALA A 319 -0.82 -5.16 -16.83
N PRO A 320 -1.23 -4.66 -18.02
CA PRO A 320 -0.38 -4.72 -19.22
C PRO A 320 0.99 -4.06 -19.04
N ASP A 321 1.07 -3.00 -18.26
CA ASP A 321 2.28 -2.22 -17.97
C ASP A 321 2.98 -2.61 -16.65
N ALA A 322 2.60 -3.75 -16.05
CA ALA A 322 3.33 -4.30 -14.92
C ALA A 322 4.80 -4.56 -15.29
N THR A 323 5.72 -4.23 -14.38
CA THR A 323 7.16 -4.36 -14.63
C THR A 323 7.55 -5.83 -14.86
N GLN A 324 8.60 -6.06 -15.66
CA GLN A 324 9.10 -7.41 -15.91
C GLN A 324 9.55 -8.08 -14.60
N GLU A 325 10.14 -7.32 -13.68
CA GLU A 325 10.56 -7.82 -12.37
C GLU A 325 9.38 -8.35 -11.54
N ALA A 326 8.26 -7.62 -11.51
CA ALA A 326 7.04 -8.08 -10.82
C ALA A 326 6.45 -9.35 -11.47
N ARG A 327 6.45 -9.41 -12.81
CA ARG A 327 6.02 -10.60 -13.58
C ARG A 327 6.91 -11.81 -13.29
N ASP A 328 8.23 -11.63 -13.36
CA ASP A 328 9.20 -12.70 -13.12
C ASP A 328 9.08 -13.25 -11.70
N LEU A 329 8.91 -12.39 -10.71
CA LEU A 329 8.71 -12.81 -9.33
C LEU A 329 7.43 -13.63 -9.13
N MET A 330 6.34 -13.23 -9.79
CA MET A 330 5.08 -13.97 -9.74
C MET A 330 5.18 -15.33 -10.45
N ILE A 331 5.83 -15.37 -11.63
CA ILE A 331 6.12 -16.62 -12.37
C ILE A 331 6.97 -17.55 -11.50
N GLN A 332 8.03 -17.04 -10.88
CA GLN A 332 8.89 -17.78 -9.98
C GLN A 332 8.10 -18.41 -8.83
N SER A 333 7.22 -17.62 -8.21
CA SER A 333 6.38 -18.09 -7.10
C SER A 333 5.48 -19.25 -7.53
N MET A 334 4.78 -19.11 -8.67
CA MET A 334 3.92 -20.17 -9.20
C MET A 334 4.70 -21.41 -9.61
N THR A 335 5.87 -21.23 -10.23
CA THR A 335 6.75 -22.33 -10.67
C THR A 335 7.23 -23.20 -9.52
N ALA A 336 7.39 -22.61 -8.33
CA ALA A 336 7.85 -23.30 -7.13
C ALA A 336 6.76 -24.17 -6.46
N ILE A 337 5.48 -23.98 -6.83
CA ILE A 337 4.38 -24.69 -6.17
C ILE A 337 4.28 -26.13 -6.67
N SER A 338 4.24 -27.09 -5.73
CA SER A 338 3.97 -28.49 -6.06
C SER A 338 2.51 -28.69 -6.51
N VAL A 339 2.28 -29.70 -7.35
CA VAL A 339 0.91 -30.08 -7.78
C VAL A 339 0.03 -30.41 -6.57
N GLY A 340 0.58 -31.10 -5.56
CA GLY A 340 -0.14 -31.47 -4.35
C GLY A 340 -0.58 -30.25 -3.54
N ALA A 341 0.32 -29.29 -3.32
CA ALA A 341 0.01 -28.06 -2.60
C ALA A 341 -1.01 -27.19 -3.35
N TYR A 342 -0.86 -27.05 -4.66
CA TYR A 342 -1.81 -26.29 -5.46
C TYR A 342 -3.22 -26.88 -5.43
N ARG A 343 -3.34 -28.23 -5.55
CA ARG A 343 -4.62 -28.96 -5.44
C ARG A 343 -5.26 -28.80 -4.07
N ASP A 344 -4.46 -28.97 -3.01
CA ASP A 344 -4.94 -28.84 -1.64
C ASP A 344 -5.56 -27.45 -1.41
N ALA A 345 -4.85 -26.39 -1.79
CA ALA A 345 -5.34 -25.03 -1.71
C ALA A 345 -6.58 -24.79 -2.61
N LEU A 346 -6.58 -25.32 -3.85
CA LEU A 346 -7.69 -25.18 -4.78
C LEU A 346 -8.97 -25.83 -4.24
N VAL A 347 -8.87 -27.02 -3.66
CA VAL A 347 -10.02 -27.74 -3.06
C VAL A 347 -10.59 -26.94 -1.90
N CYS A 348 -9.72 -26.47 -0.98
CA CYS A 348 -10.15 -25.67 0.17
C CYS A 348 -10.82 -24.36 -0.30
N PHE A 349 -10.28 -23.69 -1.31
CA PHE A 349 -10.79 -22.42 -1.84
C PHE A 349 -12.17 -22.56 -2.52
N CYS A 350 -12.45 -23.72 -3.13
CA CYS A 350 -13.71 -24.00 -3.84
C CYS A 350 -14.75 -24.74 -3.01
N ASN A 351 -14.37 -25.40 -1.90
CA ASN A 351 -15.25 -26.20 -1.08
C ASN A 351 -14.55 -26.63 0.24
N PRO A 352 -15.13 -26.43 1.43
CA PRO A 352 -16.48 -25.96 1.72
C PRO A 352 -16.62 -24.46 1.60
N LEU A 353 -17.86 -23.98 1.67
CA LEU A 353 -18.21 -22.58 1.52
C LEU A 353 -18.20 -21.90 2.88
N GLU A 354 -17.46 -20.81 2.97
CA GLU A 354 -17.59 -19.88 4.08
C GLU A 354 -18.92 -19.12 4.00
N THR A 355 -19.54 -18.93 5.15
CA THR A 355 -20.68 -18.03 5.30
C THR A 355 -20.22 -16.76 5.97
N PHE A 356 -20.31 -15.62 5.28
CA PHE A 356 -19.80 -14.36 5.76
C PHE A 356 -20.81 -13.63 6.63
N ASP A 357 -20.50 -13.54 7.91
CA ASP A 357 -21.18 -12.68 8.89
C ASP A 357 -20.26 -11.51 9.27
N PHE A 358 -20.31 -10.45 8.48
CA PHE A 358 -19.46 -9.27 8.67
C PHE A 358 -19.73 -8.50 9.97
N THR A 359 -20.84 -8.80 10.68
CA THR A 359 -21.10 -8.21 12.00
C THR A 359 -20.04 -8.61 13.04
N LYS A 360 -19.33 -9.71 12.79
CA LYS A 360 -18.27 -10.23 13.65
C LYS A 360 -16.93 -9.49 13.46
N ILE A 361 -16.75 -8.75 12.37
CA ILE A 361 -15.55 -7.97 12.14
C ILE A 361 -15.66 -6.66 12.91
N THR A 362 -14.87 -6.51 13.97
CA THR A 362 -15.03 -5.41 14.93
C THR A 362 -13.96 -4.31 14.80
N GLY A 363 -12.88 -4.55 14.09
CA GLY A 363 -11.77 -3.61 13.89
C GLY A 363 -11.84 -2.81 12.59
N PRO A 364 -10.90 -1.89 12.38
CA PRO A 364 -10.72 -1.17 11.11
C PRO A 364 -10.42 -2.13 9.96
N VAL A 365 -11.02 -1.84 8.79
CA VAL A 365 -10.83 -2.60 7.56
C VAL A 365 -10.40 -1.66 6.43
N MET A 366 -9.41 -2.06 5.65
CA MET A 366 -9.08 -1.45 4.37
C MET A 366 -9.20 -2.48 3.27
N MET A 367 -10.05 -2.19 2.28
CA MET A 367 -10.19 -3.00 1.07
C MET A 367 -9.46 -2.33 -0.08
N VAL A 368 -8.67 -3.10 -0.82
CA VAL A 368 -7.82 -2.61 -1.91
C VAL A 368 -8.03 -3.48 -3.15
N THR A 369 -8.15 -2.86 -4.31
CA THR A 369 -8.13 -3.57 -5.59
C THR A 369 -7.31 -2.80 -6.62
N GLY A 370 -6.79 -3.49 -7.63
CA GLY A 370 -6.18 -2.84 -8.78
C GLY A 370 -7.25 -2.35 -9.77
N GLU A 371 -6.98 -1.24 -10.46
CA GLU A 371 -7.87 -0.68 -11.48
C GLU A 371 -8.20 -1.70 -12.60
N PHE A 372 -7.23 -2.54 -12.94
CA PHE A 372 -7.32 -3.55 -14.01
C PHE A 372 -7.43 -4.97 -13.46
N ASP A 373 -7.85 -5.16 -12.22
CA ASP A 373 -8.00 -6.48 -11.61
C ASP A 373 -9.14 -7.27 -12.30
N PRO A 374 -8.83 -8.35 -13.05
CA PRO A 374 -9.84 -9.12 -13.76
C PRO A 374 -10.57 -10.14 -12.87
N LEU A 375 -10.09 -10.38 -11.64
CA LEU A 375 -10.61 -11.37 -10.71
C LEU A 375 -11.42 -10.74 -9.57
N ALA A 376 -11.16 -9.46 -9.27
CA ALA A 376 -11.79 -8.71 -8.19
C ALA A 376 -12.10 -7.29 -8.69
N ALA A 377 -13.11 -7.19 -9.55
CA ALA A 377 -13.49 -5.93 -10.20
C ALA A 377 -13.80 -4.83 -9.17
N THR A 378 -13.45 -3.61 -9.51
CA THR A 378 -13.56 -2.43 -8.63
C THR A 378 -14.95 -2.28 -8.03
N GLU A 379 -16.02 -2.43 -8.85
CA GLU A 379 -17.41 -2.29 -8.42
C GLU A 379 -17.86 -3.42 -7.50
N GLU A 380 -17.30 -4.62 -7.67
CA GLU A 380 -17.59 -5.75 -6.79
C GLU A 380 -16.98 -5.52 -5.41
N ILE A 381 -15.71 -5.15 -5.35
CA ILE A 381 -15.00 -4.90 -4.10
C ILE A 381 -15.61 -3.69 -3.37
N GLN A 382 -16.03 -2.66 -4.09
CA GLN A 382 -16.76 -1.55 -3.50
C GLN A 382 -18.05 -2.03 -2.82
N ARG A 383 -18.89 -2.82 -3.51
CA ARG A 383 -20.13 -3.37 -2.92
C ARG A 383 -19.86 -4.20 -1.67
N VAL A 384 -18.79 -5.00 -1.66
CA VAL A 384 -18.43 -5.78 -0.46
C VAL A 384 -17.96 -4.87 0.66
N SER A 385 -17.21 -3.82 0.37
CA SER A 385 -16.78 -2.83 1.37
C SER A 385 -17.98 -2.13 2.04
N GLU A 386 -19.00 -1.78 1.25
CA GLU A 386 -20.25 -1.21 1.74
C GLU A 386 -21.00 -2.20 2.66
N ARG A 387 -21.05 -3.48 2.30
CA ARG A 387 -21.64 -4.54 3.15
C ARG A 387 -20.93 -4.67 4.49
N ILE A 388 -19.59 -4.63 4.52
CA ILE A 388 -18.82 -4.67 5.76
C ILE A 388 -19.07 -3.39 6.58
N PHE A 389 -19.11 -2.24 5.93
CA PHE A 389 -19.40 -0.96 6.57
C PHE A 389 -20.80 -0.97 7.23
N ASP A 390 -21.83 -1.36 6.49
CA ASP A 390 -23.20 -1.41 6.98
C ASP A 390 -23.38 -2.44 8.12
N ALA A 391 -22.74 -3.60 8.02
CA ALA A 391 -22.74 -4.58 9.08
C ALA A 391 -22.15 -4.03 10.39
N GLY A 392 -21.03 -3.34 10.32
CA GLY A 392 -20.40 -2.68 11.47
C GLY A 392 -21.24 -1.55 12.03
N LYS A 393 -21.79 -0.70 11.18
CA LYS A 393 -22.66 0.40 11.57
C LYS A 393 -23.94 -0.08 12.25
N ASN A 394 -24.60 -1.08 11.68
CA ASN A 394 -25.85 -1.62 12.21
C ASN A 394 -25.68 -2.41 13.51
N SER A 395 -24.56 -3.11 13.68
CA SER A 395 -24.30 -3.94 14.88
C SER A 395 -23.69 -3.15 16.04
N ARG A 396 -22.89 -2.12 15.77
CA ARG A 396 -22.11 -1.38 16.78
C ARG A 396 -22.30 0.14 16.74
N GLY A 397 -23.05 0.66 15.77
CA GLY A 397 -23.23 2.11 15.56
C GLY A 397 -22.02 2.81 14.92
N ILE A 398 -20.90 2.14 14.78
CA ILE A 398 -19.66 2.66 14.16
C ILE A 398 -19.04 1.61 13.23
N SER A 399 -18.41 2.07 12.17
CA SER A 399 -17.61 1.24 11.27
C SER A 399 -16.47 2.08 10.70
N ASP A 400 -15.27 1.51 10.67
CA ASP A 400 -14.09 2.10 10.01
C ASP A 400 -13.70 1.19 8.85
N VAL A 401 -14.33 1.39 7.71
CA VAL A 401 -14.05 0.66 6.47
C VAL A 401 -13.61 1.64 5.39
N ARG A 402 -12.52 1.33 4.73
CA ARG A 402 -11.97 2.10 3.62
C ARG A 402 -11.94 1.25 2.38
N TYR A 403 -12.22 1.86 1.27
CA TYR A 403 -12.08 1.26 -0.05
C TYR A 403 -11.13 2.10 -0.89
N GLU A 404 -10.13 1.45 -1.49
CA GLU A 404 -9.08 2.10 -2.26
C GLU A 404 -8.86 1.33 -3.58
N VAL A 405 -8.72 2.07 -4.67
CA VAL A 405 -8.34 1.52 -5.97
C VAL A 405 -6.92 1.95 -6.28
N ILE A 406 -6.06 1.01 -6.68
CA ILE A 406 -4.68 1.31 -7.09
C ILE A 406 -4.64 1.51 -8.60
N PRO A 407 -4.42 2.74 -9.08
CA PRO A 407 -4.34 3.03 -10.50
C PRO A 407 -3.23 2.23 -11.19
N GLY A 408 -3.52 1.75 -12.39
CA GLY A 408 -2.54 1.03 -13.21
C GLY A 408 -2.15 -0.35 -12.67
N ALA A 409 -2.79 -0.88 -11.63
CA ALA A 409 -2.52 -2.22 -11.10
C ALA A 409 -3.55 -3.23 -11.55
N GLY A 410 -3.13 -4.47 -11.72
CA GLY A 410 -3.97 -5.65 -11.84
C GLY A 410 -4.23 -6.30 -10.49
N HIS A 411 -4.35 -7.62 -10.48
CA HIS A 411 -4.68 -8.42 -9.30
C HIS A 411 -3.59 -8.46 -8.23
N VAL A 412 -2.31 -8.41 -8.63
CA VAL A 412 -1.16 -8.51 -7.73
C VAL A 412 -0.66 -7.11 -7.36
N CYS A 413 -1.58 -6.26 -6.96
CA CYS A 413 -1.39 -4.82 -6.81
C CYS A 413 -0.25 -4.41 -5.86
N ASN A 414 0.09 -5.23 -4.87
CA ASN A 414 1.21 -5.02 -3.95
C ASN A 414 2.59 -5.16 -4.61
N LEU A 415 2.69 -5.95 -5.70
CA LEU A 415 3.91 -6.10 -6.51
C LEU A 415 3.93 -5.16 -7.71
N GLU A 416 2.77 -4.93 -8.32
CA GLU A 416 2.66 -4.12 -9.53
C GLU A 416 2.85 -2.64 -9.25
N ARG A 417 2.39 -2.17 -8.08
CA ARG A 417 2.49 -0.77 -7.62
C ARG A 417 2.90 -0.73 -6.15
N PRO A 418 4.09 -1.25 -5.79
CA PRO A 418 4.49 -1.44 -4.39
C PRO A 418 4.52 -0.14 -3.60
N GLU A 419 4.95 0.96 -4.21
CA GLU A 419 5.03 2.26 -3.52
C GLU A 419 3.64 2.81 -3.18
N TYR A 420 2.67 2.65 -4.12
CA TYR A 420 1.30 3.07 -3.87
C TYR A 420 0.63 2.20 -2.81
N PHE A 421 0.80 0.88 -2.91
CA PHE A 421 0.29 -0.05 -1.90
C PHE A 421 0.88 0.24 -0.51
N ASN A 422 2.19 0.48 -0.45
CA ASN A 422 2.89 0.81 0.79
C ASN A 422 2.42 2.14 1.39
N ASP A 423 2.14 3.15 0.58
CA ASP A 423 1.59 4.43 1.07
C ASP A 423 0.17 4.26 1.66
N LEU A 424 -0.70 3.50 0.99
CA LEU A 424 -2.03 3.15 1.52
C LEU A 424 -1.93 2.38 2.84
N LEU A 425 -1.10 1.34 2.89
CA LEU A 425 -0.89 0.53 4.08
C LEU A 425 -0.33 1.37 5.24
N ASN A 426 0.64 2.23 4.95
CA ASN A 426 1.23 3.10 5.95
C ASN A 426 0.19 4.08 6.56
N ARG A 427 -0.64 4.71 5.71
CA ARG A 427 -1.76 5.55 6.18
C ARG A 427 -2.78 4.78 7.02
N PHE A 428 -3.01 3.53 6.69
CA PHE A 428 -3.87 2.65 7.48
C PHE A 428 -3.25 2.32 8.84
N LEU A 429 -1.98 1.89 8.85
CA LEU A 429 -1.26 1.51 10.07
C LEU A 429 -1.12 2.65 11.09
N HIS A 430 -0.91 3.89 10.63
CA HIS A 430 -0.79 5.06 11.51
C HIS A 430 -2.06 5.37 12.32
N ARG A 431 -3.21 4.86 11.91
CA ARG A 431 -4.48 5.02 12.62
C ARG A 431 -4.72 3.95 13.67
N LEU A 432 -3.97 2.85 13.59
CA LEU A 432 -4.13 1.73 14.51
C LEU A 432 -3.33 1.99 15.79
N PRO A 433 -3.91 1.76 16.96
CA PRO A 433 -3.18 1.93 18.23
C PRO A 433 -2.09 0.85 18.36
N ASN A 434 -0.92 1.23 18.85
CA ASN A 434 0.17 0.32 19.29
C ASN A 434 0.73 -0.61 18.19
N THR A 435 0.74 -0.19 16.92
CA THR A 435 1.30 -1.00 15.84
C THR A 435 2.78 -0.73 15.58
N ALA A 436 3.24 0.53 15.76
CA ALA A 436 4.63 0.91 15.51
C ALA A 436 5.57 0.47 16.65
N ARG A 437 6.79 0.08 16.30
CA ARG A 437 7.89 -0.13 17.26
C ARG A 437 8.13 1.15 18.03
N ASN A 438 8.17 1.10 19.35
CA ASN A 438 8.34 2.18 20.34
C ASN A 438 9.03 3.47 19.85
N TYR A 439 8.40 4.20 18.95
CA TYR A 439 8.77 5.56 18.67
C TYR A 439 8.35 6.43 19.85
N LYS A 440 9.31 6.75 20.73
CA LYS A 440 9.08 7.78 21.76
C LYS A 440 9.35 9.15 21.13
N PRO A 441 8.31 9.89 20.73
CA PRO A 441 8.51 11.21 20.16
C PRO A 441 9.33 12.07 21.14
N SER A 442 10.31 12.77 20.59
CA SER A 442 11.13 13.72 21.35
C SER A 442 10.25 14.79 22.02
N ARG A 443 10.78 15.49 23.00
CA ARG A 443 10.04 16.57 23.67
C ARG A 443 9.56 17.64 22.67
N ALA A 444 10.36 17.94 21.65
CA ALA A 444 10.02 18.87 20.58
C ALA A 444 8.87 18.35 19.69
N GLU A 445 8.86 17.06 19.38
CA GLU A 445 7.79 16.42 18.60
C GLU A 445 6.48 16.33 19.39
N LYS A 446 6.53 16.04 20.70
CA LYS A 446 5.35 16.09 21.57
C LYS A 446 4.73 17.48 21.63
N GLN A 447 5.56 18.53 21.69
CA GLN A 447 5.07 19.92 21.67
C GLN A 447 4.46 20.27 20.31
N ARG A 448 5.03 19.77 19.21
CA ARG A 448 4.53 19.96 17.85
C ARG A 448 3.19 19.24 17.61
N ILE A 449 3.07 17.98 18.04
CA ILE A 449 1.80 17.20 17.99
C ILE A 449 0.71 17.94 18.77
N LYS A 450 1.03 18.46 19.96
CA LYS A 450 0.09 19.24 20.76
C LYS A 450 -0.33 20.55 20.08
N ARG A 451 0.59 21.23 19.39
CA ARG A 451 0.31 22.46 18.64
C ARG A 451 -0.58 22.20 17.41
N ASN A 452 -0.33 21.11 16.69
CA ASN A 452 -1.15 20.73 15.55
C ASN A 452 -2.58 20.33 15.95
N ARG A 453 -2.76 19.65 17.10
CA ARG A 453 -4.10 19.37 17.66
C ARG A 453 -4.88 20.64 18.00
N ILE A 454 -4.19 21.69 18.46
CA ILE A 454 -4.82 22.98 18.75
C ILE A 454 -5.25 23.67 17.45
N ILE A 455 -4.45 23.58 16.39
CA ILE A 455 -4.76 24.16 15.07
C ILE A 455 -5.94 23.42 14.41
N GLN A 456 -6.02 22.10 14.52
CA GLN A 456 -7.15 21.32 14.03
C GLN A 456 -8.44 21.56 14.83
N ALA A 457 -8.36 21.66 16.16
CA ALA A 457 -9.52 22.01 17.00
C ALA A 457 -10.08 23.41 16.65
N ALA A 458 -9.22 24.37 16.37
CA ALA A 458 -9.64 25.72 15.93
C ALA A 458 -10.31 25.72 14.54
N HIS A 459 -9.99 24.76 13.66
CA HIS A 459 -10.64 24.63 12.34
C HIS A 459 -12.03 23.99 12.40
N ILE A 460 -12.31 23.19 13.42
CA ILE A 460 -13.62 22.50 13.60
C ILE A 460 -14.65 23.47 14.24
N GLU A 461 -14.23 24.52 14.93
CA GLU A 461 -15.14 25.53 15.53
C GLU A 461 -15.57 26.63 14.53
N PHE A 462 -15.05 26.66 13.30
CA PHE A 462 -15.37 27.68 12.29
C PHE A 462 -15.93 27.10 10.96
N CYS A 463 -16.43 25.87 10.96
CA CYS A 463 -17.21 25.29 9.85
C CYS A 463 -18.64 25.01 10.26
#